data_7ac7436bfa8abb28c7a97b0827fb91c1
#
_entry.id   7ac7436bfa8abb28c7a97b0827fb91c1
#
_cell.length_a   1.000
_cell.length_b   1.000
_cell.length_c   1.000
_cell.angle_alpha   90.00
_cell.angle_beta   90.00
_cell.angle_gamma   90.00
#
_symmetry.space_group_name_H-M   'P 1'
#
loop_
_entity.id
_entity.type
_entity.pdbx_description
1 polymer ?
#
loop_
_entity_poly.entity_id
_entity_poly.type
_entity_poly.pdbx_seq_one_letter_code
_entity_poly.pdbx_strand_id
1 'polypeptide(L)'
;MQNKLQELTDKLYNEGLSKGKQEGEELLAKAKVQAEEMVAKAQAEAAQIVAAAQKQADEIKSKVASDIRMASSQSLAATRKDIEELVV
;
A
#
# COMPACT_ATOMS: atom_id res chain seq x y z
N MET A 1 -44.78 14.41 46.50
CA MET A 1 -43.44 15.02 46.54
C MET A 1 -42.35 14.04 46.20
N GLN A 2 -42.34 12.85 46.77
CA GLN A 2 -41.35 11.82 46.42
C GLN A 2 -41.41 11.42 44.95
N ASN A 3 -42.60 11.43 44.32
CA ASN A 3 -42.78 11.05 42.94
C ASN A 3 -42.09 11.97 41.96
N LYS A 4 -42.08 13.29 42.23
CA LYS A 4 -41.40 14.25 41.35
C LYS A 4 -39.88 14.09 41.35
N LEU A 5 -39.33 13.85 42.53
CA LEU A 5 -37.91 13.61 42.67
C LEU A 5 -37.48 12.34 41.96
N GLN A 6 -38.27 11.27 42.10
CA GLN A 6 -38.05 9.99 41.45
C GLN A 6 -38.16 10.12 39.93
N GLU A 7 -39.18 10.83 39.44
CA GLU A 7 -39.35 11.09 38.01
C GLU A 7 -38.18 11.85 37.43
N LEU A 8 -37.71 12.89 38.15
CA LEU A 8 -36.55 13.66 37.69
C LEU A 8 -35.30 12.80 37.64
N THR A 9 -35.08 11.97 38.66
CA THR A 9 -33.92 11.08 38.72
C THR A 9 -33.96 10.07 37.56
N ASP A 10 -35.14 9.46 37.32
CA ASP A 10 -35.31 8.49 36.23
C ASP A 10 -35.10 9.17 34.88
N LYS A 11 -35.59 10.37 34.70
CA LYS A 11 -35.42 11.15 33.47
C LYS A 11 -33.93 11.43 33.20
N LEU A 12 -33.22 11.92 34.21
CA LEU A 12 -31.80 12.20 34.11
C LEU A 12 -30.99 10.95 33.78
N TYR A 13 -31.33 9.84 34.45
CA TYR A 13 -30.68 8.56 34.20
C TYR A 13 -30.90 8.07 32.76
N ASN A 14 -32.15 8.12 32.29
CA ASN A 14 -32.51 7.68 30.95
C ASN A 14 -31.91 8.56 29.87
N GLU A 15 -31.88 9.86 30.07
CA GLU A 15 -31.24 10.82 29.18
C GLU A 15 -29.73 10.58 29.10
N GLY A 16 -29.10 10.32 30.25
CA GLY A 16 -27.68 10.02 30.32
C GLY A 16 -27.31 8.73 29.58
N LEU A 17 -28.14 7.69 29.78
CA LEU A 17 -27.93 6.41 29.06
C LEU A 17 -28.11 6.58 27.57
N SER A 18 -29.17 7.28 27.14
CA SER A 18 -29.46 7.51 25.72
C SER A 18 -28.33 8.29 25.05
N LYS A 19 -27.85 9.34 25.72
CA LYS A 19 -26.75 10.15 25.21
C LYS A 19 -25.44 9.36 25.14
N GLY A 20 -25.14 8.59 26.18
CA GLY A 20 -23.96 7.74 26.20
C GLY A 20 -23.99 6.69 25.11
N LYS A 21 -25.14 6.07 24.86
CA LYS A 21 -25.33 5.11 23.79
C LYS A 21 -25.11 5.76 22.43
N GLN A 22 -25.68 6.94 22.20
CA GLN A 22 -25.53 7.69 20.97
C GLN A 22 -24.07 8.07 20.72
N GLU A 23 -23.38 8.57 21.72
CA GLU A 23 -21.97 8.93 21.63
C GLU A 23 -21.10 7.70 21.35
N GLY A 24 -21.43 6.57 21.97
CA GLY A 24 -20.75 5.31 21.73
C GLY A 24 -20.94 4.80 20.29
N GLU A 25 -22.15 4.90 19.76
CA GLU A 25 -22.44 4.54 18.37
C GLU A 25 -21.69 5.43 17.38
N GLU A 26 -21.62 6.73 17.65
CA GLU A 26 -20.87 7.67 16.83
C GLU A 26 -19.38 7.36 16.85
N LEU A 27 -18.85 7.04 18.02
CA LEU A 27 -17.44 6.69 18.18
C LEU A 27 -17.11 5.40 17.41
N LEU A 28 -17.99 4.39 17.50
CA LEU A 28 -17.82 3.15 16.73
C LEU A 28 -17.87 3.40 15.24
N ALA A 29 -18.80 4.23 14.77
CA ALA A 29 -18.91 4.60 13.36
C ALA A 29 -17.63 5.29 12.86
N LYS A 30 -17.09 6.22 13.63
CA LYS A 30 -15.83 6.88 13.29
C LYS A 30 -14.66 5.92 13.27
N ALA A 31 -14.58 5.04 14.26
CA ALA A 31 -13.52 4.05 14.34
C ALA A 31 -13.57 3.10 13.13
N LYS A 32 -14.76 2.70 12.72
CA LYS A 32 -14.95 1.84 11.55
C LYS A 32 -14.49 2.53 10.27
N VAL A 33 -14.86 3.79 10.08
CA VAL A 33 -14.43 4.58 8.92
C VAL A 33 -12.91 4.72 8.89
N GLN A 34 -12.29 5.04 10.04
CA GLN A 34 -10.85 5.14 10.14
C GLN A 34 -10.15 3.83 9.81
N ALA A 35 -10.69 2.71 10.30
CA ALA A 35 -10.14 1.39 10.00
C ALA A 35 -10.23 1.07 8.50
N GLU A 36 -11.36 1.37 7.87
CA GLU A 36 -11.54 1.18 6.43
C GLU A 36 -10.58 2.04 5.61
N GLU A 37 -10.38 3.28 6.02
CA GLU A 37 -9.41 4.18 5.39
C GLU A 37 -7.98 3.67 5.52
N MET A 38 -7.61 3.16 6.70
CA MET A 38 -6.29 2.58 6.93
C MET A 38 -6.05 1.38 6.03
N VAL A 39 -7.03 0.49 5.91
CA VAL A 39 -6.93 -0.69 5.05
C VAL A 39 -6.81 -0.27 3.59
N ALA A 40 -7.66 0.66 3.14
CA ALA A 40 -7.61 1.16 1.76
C ALA A 40 -6.26 1.79 1.43
N LYS A 41 -5.72 2.58 2.35
CA LYS A 41 -4.41 3.21 2.19
C LYS A 41 -3.30 2.18 2.13
N ALA A 42 -3.34 1.19 3.02
CA ALA A 42 -2.36 0.10 3.04
C ALA A 42 -2.40 -0.71 1.73
N GLN A 43 -3.59 -1.00 1.22
CA GLN A 43 -3.75 -1.69 -0.06
C GLN A 43 -3.20 -0.88 -1.23
N ALA A 44 -3.45 0.44 -1.24
CA ALA A 44 -2.91 1.33 -2.26
C ALA A 44 -1.39 1.40 -2.21
N GLU A 45 -0.81 1.50 -1.02
CA GLU A 45 0.65 1.50 -0.83
C GLU A 45 1.27 0.16 -1.28
N ALA A 46 0.63 -0.96 -0.92
CA ALA A 46 1.09 -2.28 -1.34
C ALA A 46 1.07 -2.41 -2.87
N ALA A 47 0.01 -1.94 -3.52
CA ALA A 47 -0.08 -1.94 -4.98
C ALA A 47 1.01 -1.09 -5.63
N GLN A 48 1.34 0.06 -5.06
CA GLN A 48 2.42 0.91 -5.55
C GLN A 48 3.78 0.24 -5.39
N ILE A 49 4.03 -0.43 -4.27
CA ILE A 49 5.27 -1.16 -4.01
C ILE A 49 5.45 -2.28 -5.05
N VAL A 50 4.38 -3.05 -5.28
CA VAL A 50 4.41 -4.14 -6.27
C VAL A 50 4.64 -3.59 -7.67
N ALA A 51 3.96 -2.51 -8.06
CA ALA A 51 4.14 -1.88 -9.36
C ALA A 51 5.57 -1.36 -9.55
N ALA A 52 6.13 -0.73 -8.52
CA ALA A 52 7.51 -0.24 -8.56
C ALA A 52 8.52 -1.39 -8.69
N ALA A 53 8.29 -2.47 -7.94
CA ALA A 53 9.16 -3.66 -8.02
C ALA A 53 9.09 -4.30 -9.41
N GLN A 54 7.90 -4.39 -10.00
CA GLN A 54 7.72 -4.91 -11.35
C GLN A 54 8.46 -4.07 -12.38
N LYS A 55 8.34 -2.75 -12.26
CA LYS A 55 9.04 -1.81 -13.14
C LYS A 55 10.55 -1.97 -13.03
N GLN A 56 11.08 -2.07 -11.82
CA GLN A 56 12.51 -2.30 -11.59
C GLN A 56 12.97 -3.63 -12.19
N ALA A 57 12.18 -4.69 -12.02
CA ALA A 57 12.51 -5.99 -12.59
C ALA A 57 12.56 -5.93 -14.12
N ASP A 58 11.61 -5.24 -14.75
CA ASP A 58 11.59 -5.08 -16.20
C ASP A 58 12.78 -4.24 -16.70
N GLU A 59 13.15 -3.19 -15.98
CA GLU A 59 14.32 -2.37 -16.28
C GLU A 59 15.61 -3.18 -16.17
N ILE A 60 15.75 -4.00 -15.15
CA ILE A 60 16.92 -4.87 -14.96
C ILE A 60 17.01 -5.89 -16.10
N LYS A 61 15.88 -6.53 -16.46
CA LYS A 61 15.86 -7.48 -17.60
C LYS A 61 16.29 -6.82 -18.89
N SER A 62 15.78 -5.62 -19.15
CA SER A 62 16.10 -4.86 -20.34
C SER A 62 17.58 -4.48 -20.38
N LYS A 63 18.12 -4.04 -19.26
CA LYS A 63 19.53 -3.69 -19.13
C LYS A 63 20.44 -4.89 -19.33
N VAL A 64 20.11 -6.01 -18.67
CA VAL A 64 20.90 -7.24 -18.81
C VAL A 64 20.88 -7.73 -20.26
N ALA A 65 19.73 -7.73 -20.93
CA ALA A 65 19.63 -8.10 -22.33
C ALA A 65 20.48 -7.20 -23.23
N SER A 66 20.48 -5.89 -22.96
CA SER A 66 21.32 -4.92 -23.67
C SER A 66 22.80 -5.17 -23.42
N ASP A 67 23.20 -5.40 -22.18
CA ASP A 67 24.58 -5.67 -21.80
C ASP A 67 25.09 -6.96 -22.45
N ILE A 68 24.26 -8.01 -22.50
CA ILE A 68 24.60 -9.28 -23.15
C ILE A 68 24.81 -9.06 -24.65
N ARG A 69 23.94 -8.29 -25.33
CA ARG A 69 24.10 -7.99 -26.75
C ARG A 69 25.37 -7.21 -27.01
N MET A 70 25.70 -6.26 -26.17
CA MET A 70 26.95 -5.48 -26.30
C MET A 70 28.17 -6.38 -26.12
N ALA A 71 28.17 -7.20 -25.07
CA ALA A 71 29.27 -8.11 -24.79
C ALA A 71 29.45 -9.12 -25.93
N SER A 72 28.36 -9.67 -26.46
CA SER A 72 28.40 -10.61 -27.60
C SER A 72 28.93 -9.94 -28.86
N SER A 73 28.49 -8.70 -29.13
CA SER A 73 28.96 -7.92 -30.28
C SER A 73 30.45 -7.63 -30.19
N GLN A 74 30.92 -7.19 -29.01
CA GLN A 74 32.35 -6.93 -28.79
C GLN A 74 33.19 -8.20 -28.90
N SER A 75 32.71 -9.30 -28.36
CA SER A 75 33.38 -10.60 -28.44
C SER A 75 33.52 -11.08 -29.88
N LEU A 76 32.46 -10.97 -30.69
CA LEU A 76 32.45 -11.32 -32.09
C LEU A 76 33.43 -10.42 -32.88
N ALA A 77 33.44 -9.12 -32.61
CA ALA A 77 34.36 -8.20 -33.28
C ALA A 77 35.82 -8.53 -32.94
N ALA A 78 36.11 -8.84 -31.68
CA ALA A 78 37.45 -9.20 -31.24
C ALA A 78 37.91 -10.52 -31.91
N THR A 79 37.01 -11.51 -31.97
CA THR A 79 37.30 -12.80 -32.64
C THR A 79 37.57 -12.60 -34.13
N ARG A 80 36.75 -11.77 -34.79
CA ARG A 80 36.94 -11.48 -36.23
C ARG A 80 38.29 -10.80 -36.45
N LYS A 81 38.66 -9.85 -35.62
CA LYS A 81 39.94 -9.19 -35.70
C LYS A 81 41.10 -10.15 -35.52
N ASP A 82 41.01 -11.05 -34.54
CA ASP A 82 42.06 -12.07 -34.30
C ASP A 82 42.22 -13.00 -35.51
N ILE A 83 41.11 -13.41 -36.13
CA ILE A 83 41.15 -14.24 -37.33
C ILE A 83 41.81 -13.51 -38.51
N GLU A 84 41.45 -12.25 -38.71
CA GLU A 84 42.04 -11.41 -39.77
C GLU A 84 43.55 -11.27 -39.57
N GLU A 85 44.01 -11.06 -38.34
CA GLU A 85 45.43 -10.97 -38.02
C GLU A 85 46.19 -12.28 -38.27
N LEU A 86 45.52 -13.42 -38.08
CA LEU A 86 46.14 -14.71 -38.33
C LEU A 86 46.30 -15.02 -39.85
N VAL A 87 45.44 -14.50 -40.68
CA VAL A 87 45.43 -14.75 -42.13
C VAL A 87 46.45 -13.86 -42.84
N VAL A 88 46.73 -12.70 -42.29
CA VAL A 88 47.70 -11.76 -42.85
C VAL A 88 49.12 -12.16 -42.43
#